data_fa0cbce09f14f13f5af2e3b3b1ba511f
#
_entry.id   fa0cbce09f14f13f5af2e3b3b1ba511f
#
_cell.length_a   1.000
_cell.length_b   1.000
_cell.length_c   1.000
_cell.angle_alpha   90.00
_cell.angle_beta   90.00
_cell.angle_gamma   90.00
#
_symmetry.space_group_name_H-M   'P 1'
#
loop_
_entity.id
_entity.type
_entity.pdbx_description
1 polymer ?
#
loop_
_entity_poly.entity_id
_entity_poly.type
_entity_poly.pdbx_seq_one_letter_code
_entity_poly.pdbx_strand_id
1 'polypeptide(L)'
;MDNKLYKLMDWPVIEEIVYSESSQPCSILGGHLVKEGYLIQVFRPDAVSVSVSVSERKRAIQLEKVDDAGFFAALIPIKKNVKYVLNIEDKNGHITRLRDPYSFGRFDKSEVIFNKFAAGTEYNAYNLLGNKVCEKDGISGVLFRTWAPNALRVSVVGEFNSWDGRIYQMERITDNGIYEIFIPQLEAGQEYMYEIKFKGANTVLKLDPYARQITQYADAHSVTGEPQAVQDNVKWVKQRKQIKGVNKPLSILEIAYDNIPVNKAKVNYMDIARYITEYVKDTGYTYVLIKGSDSIFEKTGYCYGASGYYAPSSQYGTATDFKHMIKELHNNGIGVIIDFNVAYFGIDIRSIVNYDGGDCYGYLKPRIIEKPQMNITTFAYEKGEVRSFLISAIAMWLDEYNIDGIKITDTATMLYLDYGKNPGEWTPNMYGGNENLDAIEFIKQMNEYVHKRNDGVITIADEKSLWSDVTRNNDNEDSLGFDYKLNDGFNEEFFEFVKQDPLFRKGMYNRVTYEMLY
;
A
#
# COMPACT_ATOMS: atom_id res chain seq x y z
N MET A 1 -36.10 23.52 18.88
CA MET A 1 -35.98 22.05 18.73
C MET A 1 -37.32 21.36 19.11
N ASP A 2 -37.87 20.51 18.23
CA ASP A 2 -39.05 19.71 18.53
C ASP A 2 -38.70 18.76 19.70
N ASN A 3 -39.51 18.85 20.78
CA ASN A 3 -39.33 18.02 21.99
C ASN A 3 -39.38 16.51 21.70
N LYS A 4 -40.01 16.10 20.59
CA LYS A 4 -40.10 14.72 20.15
C LYS A 4 -38.78 14.28 19.47
N LEU A 5 -38.18 15.13 18.65
CA LEU A 5 -36.90 14.88 18.00
C LEU A 5 -35.80 14.78 19.04
N TYR A 6 -35.75 15.72 20.01
CA TYR A 6 -34.78 15.74 21.09
C TYR A 6 -34.69 14.42 21.89
N LYS A 7 -35.85 13.78 22.15
CA LYS A 7 -35.93 12.51 22.92
C LYS A 7 -35.44 11.29 22.14
N LEU A 8 -35.31 11.39 20.81
CA LEU A 8 -34.84 10.31 19.94
C LEU A 8 -33.33 10.40 19.69
N MET A 9 -32.69 11.48 20.13
CA MET A 9 -31.27 11.73 19.91
C MET A 9 -30.42 11.04 20.98
N ASP A 10 -29.41 10.30 20.58
CA ASP A 10 -28.37 9.76 21.46
C ASP A 10 -27.25 10.78 21.60
N TRP A 11 -27.40 11.71 22.53
CA TRP A 11 -26.51 12.86 22.68
C TRP A 11 -25.05 12.47 22.96
N PRO A 12 -24.72 11.49 23.82
CA PRO A 12 -23.34 11.06 24.02
C PRO A 12 -22.66 10.63 22.72
N VAL A 13 -23.32 9.84 21.88
CA VAL A 13 -22.76 9.37 20.61
C VAL A 13 -22.71 10.49 19.55
N ILE A 14 -23.66 11.42 19.57
CA ILE A 14 -23.63 12.62 18.72
C ILE A 14 -22.41 13.49 19.07
N GLU A 15 -22.14 13.68 20.36
CA GLU A 15 -20.95 14.41 20.81
C GLU A 15 -19.65 13.75 20.34
N GLU A 16 -19.54 12.42 20.39
CA GLU A 16 -18.39 11.70 19.83
C GLU A 16 -18.19 11.99 18.32
N ILE A 17 -19.28 12.05 17.54
CA ILE A 17 -19.22 12.40 16.12
C ILE A 17 -18.79 13.86 15.92
N VAL A 18 -19.39 14.79 16.67
CA VAL A 18 -19.10 16.23 16.58
C VAL A 18 -17.64 16.52 16.96
N TYR A 19 -17.13 15.86 18.02
CA TYR A 19 -15.72 15.96 18.43
C TYR A 19 -14.78 15.09 17.60
N SER A 20 -15.31 14.35 16.61
CA SER A 20 -14.54 13.46 15.73
C SER A 20 -13.78 12.38 16.51
N GLU A 21 -14.47 11.67 17.38
CA GLU A 21 -13.92 10.60 18.24
C GLU A 21 -14.65 9.27 18.05
N SER A 22 -15.68 9.23 17.21
CA SER A 22 -16.43 8.02 16.93
C SER A 22 -15.71 7.13 15.91
N SER A 23 -15.62 5.84 16.23
CA SER A 23 -15.22 4.79 15.28
C SER A 23 -16.43 4.11 14.60
N GLN A 24 -17.65 4.47 14.99
CA GLN A 24 -18.90 3.87 14.49
C GLN A 24 -19.94 4.95 14.08
N PRO A 25 -19.59 5.86 13.14
CA PRO A 25 -20.48 6.94 12.73
C PRO A 25 -21.80 6.45 12.14
N CYS A 26 -21.83 5.28 11.50
CA CYS A 26 -23.05 4.69 10.92
C CYS A 26 -24.10 4.29 11.97
N SER A 27 -23.75 4.23 13.25
CA SER A 27 -24.71 3.98 14.33
C SER A 27 -25.71 5.14 14.51
N ILE A 28 -25.29 6.33 14.10
CA ILE A 28 -26.07 7.58 14.24
C ILE A 28 -26.32 8.23 12.88
N LEU A 29 -25.25 8.43 12.07
CA LEU A 29 -25.38 9.10 10.78
C LEU A 29 -26.13 8.24 9.77
N GLY A 30 -26.87 8.91 8.88
CA GLY A 30 -27.70 8.24 7.89
C GLY A 30 -29.18 8.22 8.29
N GLY A 31 -29.91 7.24 7.78
CA GLY A 31 -31.32 7.07 8.03
C GLY A 31 -31.62 5.80 8.83
N HIS A 32 -32.29 5.93 9.95
CA HIS A 32 -32.59 4.86 10.88
C HIS A 32 -34.09 4.70 11.11
N LEU A 33 -34.57 3.47 11.05
CA LEU A 33 -35.97 3.16 11.36
C LEU A 33 -36.17 3.13 12.88
N VAL A 34 -36.97 4.07 13.38
CA VAL A 34 -37.35 4.14 14.79
C VAL A 34 -38.87 3.89 14.95
N LYS A 35 -39.32 3.70 16.17
CA LYS A 35 -40.75 3.43 16.46
C LYS A 35 -41.68 4.54 15.91
N GLU A 36 -41.23 5.77 15.95
CA GLU A 36 -41.95 6.98 15.58
C GLU A 36 -41.92 7.27 14.06
N GLY A 37 -41.01 6.65 13.30
CA GLY A 37 -40.87 6.88 11.87
C GLY A 37 -39.47 6.56 11.36
N TYR A 38 -38.99 7.33 10.39
CA TYR A 38 -37.63 7.24 9.81
C TYR A 38 -36.86 8.47 10.23
N LEU A 39 -35.84 8.29 11.09
CA LEU A 39 -34.98 9.35 11.60
C LEU A 39 -33.76 9.48 10.66
N ILE A 40 -33.54 10.68 10.11
CA ILE A 40 -32.38 11.01 9.30
C ILE A 40 -31.50 11.95 10.11
N GLN A 41 -30.22 11.61 10.24
CA GLN A 41 -29.22 12.36 11.00
C GLN A 41 -27.98 12.59 10.12
N VAL A 42 -27.54 13.84 10.03
CA VAL A 42 -26.48 14.27 9.11
C VAL A 42 -25.53 15.22 9.84
N PHE A 43 -24.22 14.97 9.75
CA PHE A 43 -23.21 15.90 10.26
C PHE A 43 -22.51 16.59 9.09
N ARG A 44 -22.74 17.90 8.95
CA ARG A 44 -22.19 18.76 7.89
C ARG A 44 -21.80 20.12 8.49
N PRO A 45 -20.56 20.21 9.02
CA PRO A 45 -20.06 21.46 9.62
C PRO A 45 -19.90 22.61 8.61
N ASP A 46 -19.84 22.29 7.34
CA ASP A 46 -19.76 23.22 6.22
C ASP A 46 -21.11 23.80 5.76
N ALA A 47 -22.23 23.20 6.22
CA ALA A 47 -23.58 23.55 5.77
C ALA A 47 -24.23 24.65 6.63
N VAL A 48 -24.95 25.54 5.96
CA VAL A 48 -25.88 26.48 6.60
C VAL A 48 -27.26 25.83 6.78
N SER A 49 -27.69 25.06 5.78
CA SER A 49 -28.94 24.32 5.83
C SER A 49 -28.82 22.97 5.13
N VAL A 50 -29.60 21.98 5.59
CA VAL A 50 -29.69 20.66 4.99
C VAL A 50 -31.14 20.29 4.81
N SER A 51 -31.52 19.82 3.62
CA SER A 51 -32.82 19.23 3.36
C SER A 51 -32.70 17.89 2.65
N VAL A 52 -33.73 17.05 2.77
CA VAL A 52 -33.78 15.74 2.12
C VAL A 52 -34.92 15.65 1.11
N SER A 53 -34.60 15.14 -0.07
CA SER A 53 -35.55 14.79 -1.10
C SER A 53 -35.82 13.27 -1.03
N VAL A 54 -37.06 12.88 -0.78
CA VAL A 54 -37.50 11.48 -0.69
C VAL A 54 -38.43 11.20 -1.85
N SER A 55 -38.30 10.04 -2.51
CA SER A 55 -39.11 9.68 -3.70
C SER A 55 -40.62 9.69 -3.46
N GLU A 56 -41.05 9.38 -2.23
CA GLU A 56 -42.44 9.34 -1.83
C GLU A 56 -43.08 10.72 -1.55
N ARG A 57 -42.26 11.81 -1.62
CA ARG A 57 -42.74 13.16 -1.33
C ARG A 57 -42.37 14.15 -2.43
N LYS A 58 -43.32 15.03 -2.78
CA LYS A 58 -43.14 16.08 -3.81
C LYS A 58 -42.22 17.24 -3.36
N ARG A 59 -42.09 17.47 -2.06
CA ARG A 59 -41.31 18.57 -1.49
C ARG A 59 -40.18 18.03 -0.62
N ALA A 60 -39.03 18.66 -0.70
CA ALA A 60 -37.92 18.40 0.21
C ALA A 60 -38.33 18.69 1.66
N ILE A 61 -37.79 17.93 2.58
CA ILE A 61 -38.00 18.06 4.02
C ILE A 61 -36.76 18.76 4.59
N GLN A 62 -36.95 19.90 5.24
CA GLN A 62 -35.89 20.60 5.93
C GLN A 62 -35.48 19.83 7.19
N LEU A 63 -34.19 19.63 7.38
CA LEU A 63 -33.64 19.13 8.63
C LEU A 63 -33.48 20.27 9.63
N GLU A 64 -33.79 20.01 10.88
CA GLU A 64 -33.53 20.93 11.98
C GLU A 64 -32.04 20.87 12.35
N LYS A 65 -31.38 22.02 12.46
CA LYS A 65 -30.02 22.11 13.00
C LYS A 65 -30.10 21.95 14.51
N VAL A 66 -29.68 20.79 15.02
CA VAL A 66 -29.83 20.40 16.43
C VAL A 66 -28.59 20.71 17.26
N ASP A 67 -27.45 20.90 16.60
CA ASP A 67 -26.19 21.33 17.21
C ASP A 67 -25.48 22.38 16.33
N ASP A 68 -24.89 23.38 16.97
CA ASP A 68 -24.23 24.50 16.29
C ASP A 68 -22.99 24.10 15.50
N ALA A 69 -22.36 22.97 15.84
CA ALA A 69 -21.23 22.41 15.08
C ALA A 69 -21.63 21.90 13.69
N GLY A 70 -22.94 21.84 13.38
CA GLY A 70 -23.43 21.40 12.06
C GLY A 70 -24.07 20.03 12.06
N PHE A 71 -24.68 19.63 13.17
CA PHE A 71 -25.47 18.41 13.23
C PHE A 71 -26.96 18.72 12.91
N PHE A 72 -27.49 17.98 11.92
CA PHE A 72 -28.85 18.17 11.42
C PHE A 72 -29.66 16.89 11.56
N ALA A 73 -30.94 17.01 11.90
CA ALA A 73 -31.81 15.84 12.01
C ALA A 73 -33.27 16.14 11.58
N ALA A 74 -33.97 15.10 11.13
CA ALA A 74 -35.39 15.14 10.87
C ALA A 74 -36.04 13.78 11.12
N LEU A 75 -37.22 13.78 11.72
CA LEU A 75 -38.09 12.62 11.84
C LEU A 75 -39.15 12.64 10.74
N ILE A 76 -39.10 11.66 9.83
CA ILE A 76 -40.06 11.51 8.75
C ILE A 76 -41.12 10.46 9.17
N PRO A 77 -42.41 10.75 9.10
CA PRO A 77 -43.48 9.80 9.51
C PRO A 77 -43.68 8.70 8.45
N ILE A 78 -42.64 7.96 8.13
CA ILE A 78 -42.64 6.81 7.23
C ILE A 78 -42.03 5.63 7.99
N LYS A 79 -42.75 4.51 8.08
CA LYS A 79 -42.33 3.31 8.84
C LYS A 79 -41.66 2.25 7.95
N LYS A 80 -40.80 2.66 7.04
CA LYS A 80 -39.99 1.80 6.18
C LYS A 80 -38.69 2.53 5.81
N ASN A 81 -37.69 1.78 5.43
CA ASN A 81 -36.47 2.36 4.85
C ASN A 81 -36.78 3.08 3.53
N VAL A 82 -36.28 4.27 3.36
CA VAL A 82 -36.48 5.07 2.16
C VAL A 82 -35.13 5.51 1.56
N LYS A 83 -35.06 5.54 0.23
CA LYS A 83 -33.95 6.15 -0.47
C LYS A 83 -34.16 7.65 -0.52
N TYR A 84 -33.13 8.41 -0.17
CA TYR A 84 -33.19 9.87 -0.16
C TYR A 84 -31.92 10.50 -0.75
N VAL A 85 -32.01 11.77 -1.09
CA VAL A 85 -30.92 12.61 -1.56
C VAL A 85 -30.81 13.79 -0.61
N LEU A 86 -29.60 14.10 -0.16
CA LEU A 86 -29.27 15.29 0.60
C LEU A 86 -29.17 16.49 -0.35
N ASN A 87 -29.76 17.63 0.03
CA ASN A 87 -29.50 18.92 -0.57
C ASN A 87 -28.85 19.76 0.53
N ILE A 88 -27.60 20.10 0.33
CA ILE A 88 -26.72 20.76 1.32
C ILE A 88 -26.43 22.16 0.79
N GLU A 89 -26.80 23.17 1.54
CA GLU A 89 -26.56 24.57 1.23
C GLU A 89 -25.38 25.09 2.02
N ASP A 90 -24.37 25.60 1.32
CA ASP A 90 -23.20 26.21 1.91
C ASP A 90 -23.41 27.71 2.27
N LYS A 91 -22.40 28.34 2.87
CA LYS A 91 -22.43 29.76 3.26
C LYS A 91 -22.58 30.74 2.08
N ASN A 92 -22.33 30.28 0.86
CA ASN A 92 -22.43 31.09 -0.36
C ASN A 92 -23.79 30.89 -1.07
N GLY A 93 -24.68 30.07 -0.50
CA GLY A 93 -25.97 29.72 -1.09
C GLY A 93 -25.88 28.67 -2.19
N HIS A 94 -24.75 28.00 -2.35
CA HIS A 94 -24.59 26.88 -3.27
C HIS A 94 -25.26 25.65 -2.70
N ILE A 95 -26.08 24.98 -3.52
CA ILE A 95 -26.77 23.74 -3.14
C ILE A 95 -26.12 22.55 -3.83
N THR A 96 -25.46 21.72 -3.05
CA THR A 96 -24.92 20.43 -3.51
C THR A 96 -25.93 19.32 -3.26
N ARG A 97 -26.17 18.49 -4.30
CA ARG A 97 -27.07 17.33 -4.21
C ARG A 97 -26.25 16.04 -4.25
N LEU A 98 -26.32 15.25 -3.20
CA LEU A 98 -25.61 13.97 -3.11
C LEU A 98 -26.41 12.90 -2.39
N ARG A 99 -26.10 11.65 -2.69
CA ARG A 99 -26.55 10.53 -1.87
C ARG A 99 -25.78 10.53 -0.57
N ASP A 100 -26.45 10.26 0.53
CA ASP A 100 -25.80 10.19 1.83
C ASP A 100 -24.86 8.96 1.89
N PRO A 101 -23.54 9.13 2.14
CA PRO A 101 -22.61 8.02 2.29
C PRO A 101 -23.04 7.00 3.34
N TYR A 102 -23.62 7.48 4.44
CA TYR A 102 -24.06 6.65 5.56
C TYR A 102 -25.37 5.89 5.31
N SER A 103 -26.03 6.14 4.15
CA SER A 103 -27.25 5.40 3.75
C SER A 103 -26.96 4.06 3.07
N PHE A 104 -25.70 3.74 2.75
CA PHE A 104 -25.37 2.55 1.96
C PHE A 104 -25.08 1.30 2.81
N GLY A 105 -24.77 1.44 4.09
CA GLY A 105 -24.38 0.34 4.96
C GLY A 105 -23.07 -0.35 4.52
N ARG A 106 -22.66 -1.37 5.24
CA ARG A 106 -21.42 -2.12 4.99
C ARG A 106 -21.40 -2.74 3.59
N PHE A 107 -20.23 -2.67 2.91
CA PHE A 107 -20.07 -3.14 1.54
C PHE A 107 -20.02 -4.68 1.46
N ASP A 108 -19.17 -5.31 2.27
CA ASP A 108 -19.05 -6.76 2.39
C ASP A 108 -19.54 -7.23 3.75
N LYS A 109 -20.33 -8.31 3.76
CA LYS A 109 -20.84 -8.92 4.99
C LYS A 109 -20.02 -10.14 5.44
N SER A 110 -19.13 -10.67 4.57
CA SER A 110 -18.31 -11.83 4.90
C SER A 110 -17.08 -11.41 5.68
N GLU A 111 -16.88 -11.99 6.85
CA GLU A 111 -15.68 -11.76 7.68
C GLU A 111 -14.49 -12.66 7.29
N VAL A 112 -14.72 -13.67 6.45
CA VAL A 112 -13.70 -14.66 6.11
C VAL A 112 -12.44 -14.02 5.50
N ILE A 113 -12.62 -13.06 4.59
CA ILE A 113 -11.48 -12.39 3.92
C ILE A 113 -10.71 -11.50 4.90
N PHE A 114 -11.40 -10.82 5.83
CA PHE A 114 -10.76 -10.00 6.86
C PHE A 114 -10.00 -10.86 7.87
N ASN A 115 -10.53 -12.04 8.21
CA ASN A 115 -9.84 -13.00 9.07
C ASN A 115 -8.59 -13.58 8.39
N LYS A 116 -8.63 -13.85 7.08
CA LYS A 116 -7.43 -14.24 6.31
C LYS A 116 -6.39 -13.14 6.30
N PHE A 117 -6.81 -11.88 6.16
CA PHE A 117 -5.92 -10.72 6.22
C PHE A 117 -5.20 -10.65 7.58
N ALA A 118 -5.95 -10.77 8.67
CA ALA A 118 -5.40 -10.79 10.02
C ALA A 118 -4.48 -12.00 10.29
N ALA A 119 -4.74 -13.14 9.65
CA ALA A 119 -3.94 -14.34 9.76
C ALA A 119 -2.66 -14.34 8.90
N GLY A 120 -2.44 -13.34 8.05
CA GLY A 120 -1.28 -13.29 7.16
C GLY A 120 -1.40 -14.17 5.91
N THR A 121 -2.63 -14.54 5.52
CA THR A 121 -2.90 -15.45 4.39
C THR A 121 -3.76 -14.84 3.28
N GLU A 122 -4.05 -13.54 3.35
CA GLU A 122 -4.75 -12.81 2.29
C GLU A 122 -3.75 -12.11 1.36
N TYR A 123 -3.37 -12.79 0.30
CA TYR A 123 -2.39 -12.30 -0.67
C TYR A 123 -2.97 -11.38 -1.75
N ASN A 124 -4.30 -11.22 -1.77
CA ASN A 124 -4.99 -10.25 -2.62
C ASN A 124 -5.53 -9.06 -1.82
N ALA A 125 -4.91 -8.73 -0.69
CA ALA A 125 -5.32 -7.60 0.15
C ALA A 125 -5.36 -6.27 -0.63
N TYR A 126 -4.63 -6.16 -1.72
CA TYR A 126 -4.67 -5.04 -2.65
C TYR A 126 -6.03 -4.85 -3.38
N ASN A 127 -6.87 -5.88 -3.41
CA ASN A 127 -8.25 -5.80 -3.90
C ASN A 127 -9.27 -5.59 -2.76
N LEU A 128 -8.83 -5.79 -1.51
CA LEU A 128 -9.65 -5.65 -0.31
C LEU A 128 -9.54 -4.26 0.30
N LEU A 129 -8.31 -3.74 0.43
CA LEU A 129 -7.97 -2.46 1.06
C LEU A 129 -7.57 -1.42 0.01
N GLY A 130 -7.47 -0.16 0.43
CA GLY A 130 -7.22 0.98 -0.44
C GLY A 130 -8.50 1.61 -0.95
N ASN A 131 -8.43 2.24 -2.12
CA ASN A 131 -9.58 2.83 -2.78
C ASN A 131 -10.01 1.99 -3.99
N LYS A 132 -11.32 1.94 -4.24
CA LYS A 132 -11.89 1.23 -5.40
C LYS A 132 -13.07 1.97 -5.99
N VAL A 133 -12.99 2.33 -7.26
CA VAL A 133 -14.16 2.84 -8.01
C VAL A 133 -15.12 1.68 -8.23
N CYS A 134 -16.34 1.81 -7.78
CA CYS A 134 -17.35 0.76 -7.87
C CYS A 134 -18.77 1.32 -7.83
N GLU A 135 -19.75 0.45 -8.02
CA GLU A 135 -21.16 0.79 -7.96
C GLU A 135 -21.83 0.08 -6.79
N LYS A 136 -22.69 0.80 -6.06
CA LYS A 136 -23.56 0.25 -5.03
C LYS A 136 -24.96 0.85 -5.16
N ASP A 137 -25.98 -0.01 -5.15
CA ASP A 137 -27.38 0.37 -5.33
C ASP A 137 -27.68 1.23 -6.58
N GLY A 138 -26.93 1.01 -7.67
CA GLY A 138 -27.05 1.77 -8.92
C GLY A 138 -26.38 3.15 -8.89
N ILE A 139 -25.53 3.41 -7.90
CA ILE A 139 -24.77 4.67 -7.76
C ILE A 139 -23.28 4.37 -7.84
N SER A 140 -22.62 4.98 -8.81
CA SER A 140 -21.14 4.95 -8.90
C SER A 140 -20.51 5.81 -7.81
N GLY A 141 -19.34 5.41 -7.33
CA GLY A 141 -18.60 6.13 -6.31
C GLY A 141 -17.28 5.44 -5.99
N VAL A 142 -16.65 5.83 -4.89
CA VAL A 142 -15.39 5.25 -4.44
C VAL A 142 -15.56 4.63 -3.05
N LEU A 143 -15.20 3.36 -2.94
CA LEU A 143 -15.07 2.64 -1.68
C LEU A 143 -13.66 2.85 -1.14
N PHE A 144 -13.53 3.27 0.10
CA PHE A 144 -12.26 3.41 0.81
C PHE A 144 -12.20 2.42 1.96
N ARG A 145 -11.06 1.75 2.11
CA ARG A 145 -10.76 0.87 3.24
C ARG A 145 -9.31 1.03 3.66
N THR A 146 -9.09 1.08 4.97
CA THR A 146 -7.73 1.07 5.54
C THR A 146 -7.69 0.31 6.84
N TRP A 147 -6.51 -0.23 7.17
CA TRP A 147 -6.25 -0.91 8.43
C TRP A 147 -5.54 0.04 9.40
N ALA A 148 -6.18 0.36 10.52
CA ALA A 148 -5.72 1.31 11.52
C ALA A 148 -6.21 0.89 12.93
N PRO A 149 -5.68 -0.20 13.51
CA PRO A 149 -6.24 -0.83 14.71
C PRO A 149 -6.25 0.07 15.96
N ASN A 150 -5.31 1.02 16.07
CA ASN A 150 -5.17 1.91 17.21
C ASN A 150 -5.86 3.27 17.01
N ALA A 151 -6.46 3.52 15.84
CA ALA A 151 -7.15 4.76 15.57
C ALA A 151 -8.45 4.87 16.37
N LEU A 152 -8.73 6.06 16.88
CA LEU A 152 -10.05 6.44 17.41
C LEU A 152 -11.02 6.73 16.26
N ARG A 153 -10.54 7.45 15.24
CA ARG A 153 -11.30 7.80 14.05
C ARG A 153 -10.38 7.81 12.84
N VAL A 154 -10.91 7.38 11.71
CA VAL A 154 -10.32 7.56 10.39
C VAL A 154 -11.32 8.30 9.51
N SER A 155 -10.86 9.26 8.71
CA SER A 155 -11.69 9.97 7.73
C SER A 155 -10.97 10.07 6.40
N VAL A 156 -11.74 10.18 5.32
CA VAL A 156 -11.22 10.48 3.99
C VAL A 156 -11.29 11.99 3.77
N VAL A 157 -10.17 12.60 3.36
CA VAL A 157 -10.07 14.03 3.06
C VAL A 157 -9.49 14.28 1.68
N GLY A 158 -9.95 15.35 1.04
CA GLY A 158 -9.53 15.78 -0.28
C GLY A 158 -10.25 17.09 -0.67
N GLU A 159 -10.02 17.60 -1.88
CA GLU A 159 -10.72 18.80 -2.38
C GLU A 159 -12.24 18.63 -2.36
N PHE A 160 -12.75 17.43 -2.56
CA PHE A 160 -14.19 17.13 -2.58
C PHE A 160 -14.90 17.36 -1.23
N ASN A 161 -14.17 17.57 -0.15
CA ASN A 161 -14.69 17.95 1.17
C ASN A 161 -13.86 19.04 1.83
N SER A 162 -13.13 19.83 1.03
CA SER A 162 -12.28 20.95 1.50
C SER A 162 -11.27 20.52 2.58
N TRP A 163 -10.79 19.27 2.51
CA TRP A 163 -9.86 18.66 3.46
C TRP A 163 -10.37 18.62 4.91
N ASP A 164 -11.71 18.64 5.11
CA ASP A 164 -12.34 18.56 6.43
C ASP A 164 -12.66 17.10 6.81
N GLY A 165 -11.87 16.52 7.69
CA GLY A 165 -12.03 15.14 8.16
C GLY A 165 -13.28 14.87 9.00
N ARG A 166 -14.04 15.92 9.36
CA ARG A 166 -15.32 15.76 10.07
C ARG A 166 -16.45 15.28 9.16
N ILE A 167 -16.32 15.45 7.82
CA ILE A 167 -17.40 15.20 6.86
C ILE A 167 -17.53 13.72 6.49
N TYR A 168 -16.41 13.03 6.19
CA TYR A 168 -16.42 11.62 5.76
C TYR A 168 -15.67 10.74 6.76
N GLN A 169 -16.28 10.56 7.94
CA GLN A 169 -15.77 9.67 8.99
C GLN A 169 -16.08 8.21 8.60
N MET A 170 -15.07 7.35 8.68
CA MET A 170 -15.16 5.94 8.28
C MET A 170 -15.70 5.08 9.43
N GLU A 171 -16.46 4.05 9.08
CA GLU A 171 -16.94 3.03 10.01
C GLU A 171 -15.89 1.97 10.28
N ARG A 172 -15.59 1.66 11.54
CA ARG A 172 -14.77 0.50 11.92
C ARG A 172 -15.60 -0.77 11.74
N ILE A 173 -15.25 -1.58 10.75
CA ILE A 173 -16.05 -2.74 10.33
C ILE A 173 -15.57 -4.08 10.88
N THR A 174 -14.38 -4.12 11.51
CA THR A 174 -13.80 -5.34 12.11
C THR A 174 -13.12 -5.04 13.44
N ASP A 175 -13.02 -6.05 14.31
CA ASP A 175 -12.35 -5.93 15.61
C ASP A 175 -10.84 -5.68 15.46
N ASN A 176 -10.21 -6.19 14.39
CA ASN A 176 -8.81 -5.95 14.09
C ASN A 176 -8.51 -4.57 13.46
N GLY A 177 -9.52 -3.70 13.33
CA GLY A 177 -9.32 -2.27 13.00
C GLY A 177 -9.34 -1.92 11.52
N ILE A 178 -10.12 -2.60 10.71
CA ILE A 178 -10.40 -2.15 9.33
C ILE A 178 -11.53 -1.13 9.36
N TYR A 179 -11.29 0.02 8.72
CA TYR A 179 -12.24 1.11 8.52
C TYR A 179 -12.72 1.13 7.08
N GLU A 180 -14.01 1.46 6.87
CA GLU A 180 -14.67 1.50 5.56
C GLU A 180 -15.56 2.73 5.42
N ILE A 181 -15.58 3.36 4.22
CA ILE A 181 -16.63 4.27 3.78
C ILE A 181 -16.79 4.16 2.26
N PHE A 182 -18.04 4.23 1.78
CA PHE A 182 -18.36 4.43 0.37
C PHE A 182 -18.80 5.87 0.15
N ILE A 183 -18.05 6.61 -0.67
CA ILE A 183 -18.40 8.00 -1.03
C ILE A 183 -19.05 7.97 -2.41
N PRO A 184 -20.40 8.13 -2.46
CA PRO A 184 -21.14 8.09 -3.71
C PRO A 184 -20.82 9.30 -4.59
N GLN A 185 -20.88 9.12 -5.91
CA GLN A 185 -20.64 10.15 -6.91
C GLN A 185 -19.20 10.72 -6.94
N LEU A 186 -18.29 10.17 -6.15
CA LEU A 186 -16.87 10.48 -6.27
C LEU A 186 -16.28 9.72 -7.46
N GLU A 187 -15.43 10.38 -8.24
CA GLU A 187 -14.84 9.84 -9.46
C GLU A 187 -13.38 9.41 -9.26
N ALA A 188 -12.83 8.70 -10.23
CA ALA A 188 -11.40 8.41 -10.31
C ALA A 188 -10.60 9.71 -10.58
N GLY A 189 -9.32 9.73 -10.17
CA GLY A 189 -8.40 10.83 -10.40
C GLY A 189 -8.46 11.93 -9.35
N GLN A 190 -9.23 11.76 -8.26
CA GLN A 190 -9.27 12.71 -7.15
C GLN A 190 -8.13 12.46 -6.17
N GLU A 191 -7.48 13.52 -5.74
CA GLU A 191 -6.46 13.45 -4.69
C GLU A 191 -7.10 13.34 -3.32
N TYR A 192 -6.54 12.48 -2.46
CA TYR A 192 -7.04 12.26 -1.11
C TYR A 192 -5.94 11.81 -0.15
N MET A 193 -6.22 11.93 1.15
CA MET A 193 -5.48 11.33 2.25
C MET A 193 -6.45 10.73 3.28
N TYR A 194 -5.93 9.93 4.20
CA TYR A 194 -6.63 9.60 5.42
C TYR A 194 -6.24 10.57 6.52
N GLU A 195 -7.24 11.20 7.16
CA GLU A 195 -7.05 11.92 8.41
C GLU A 195 -7.33 10.96 9.55
N ILE A 196 -6.30 10.69 10.35
CA ILE A 196 -6.36 9.72 11.44
C ILE A 196 -6.23 10.43 12.79
N LYS A 197 -7.16 10.15 13.71
CA LYS A 197 -7.11 10.60 15.10
C LYS A 197 -6.84 9.40 16.00
N PHE A 198 -5.89 9.52 16.91
CA PHE A 198 -5.58 8.51 17.89
C PHE A 198 -5.48 9.10 19.31
N LYS A 199 -5.50 8.24 20.33
CA LYS A 199 -5.62 8.66 21.72
C LYS A 199 -4.47 9.59 22.15
N GLY A 200 -4.82 10.76 22.67
CA GLY A 200 -3.87 11.73 23.22
C GLY A 200 -3.10 12.54 22.17
N ALA A 201 -3.48 12.47 20.90
CA ALA A 201 -2.82 13.20 19.83
C ALA A 201 -3.78 14.06 19.01
N ASN A 202 -3.21 15.02 18.27
CA ASN A 202 -3.88 15.71 17.18
C ASN A 202 -4.11 14.76 16.00
N THR A 203 -4.92 15.18 15.04
CA THR A 203 -5.09 14.47 13.79
C THR A 203 -3.81 14.50 12.97
N VAL A 204 -3.54 13.40 12.25
CA VAL A 204 -2.43 13.28 11.29
C VAL A 204 -2.98 12.94 9.91
N LEU A 205 -2.33 13.48 8.88
CA LEU A 205 -2.63 13.13 7.48
C LEU A 205 -1.71 12.01 7.03
N LYS A 206 -2.31 10.94 6.48
CA LYS A 206 -1.62 9.75 6.01
C LYS A 206 -2.01 9.43 4.57
N LEU A 207 -1.02 9.01 3.80
CA LEU A 207 -1.27 8.40 2.50
C LEU A 207 -1.97 7.06 2.68
N ASP A 208 -2.72 6.66 1.67
CA ASP A 208 -3.27 5.31 1.64
C ASP A 208 -2.15 4.30 1.39
N PRO A 209 -1.89 3.35 2.31
CA PRO A 209 -0.85 2.35 2.15
C PRO A 209 -1.02 1.46 0.91
N TYR A 210 -2.25 1.34 0.41
CA TYR A 210 -2.62 0.54 -0.76
C TYR A 210 -2.87 1.36 -2.02
N ALA A 211 -2.55 2.68 -2.01
CA ALA A 211 -2.73 3.53 -3.18
C ALA A 211 -1.97 3.00 -4.40
N ARG A 212 -2.67 2.89 -5.54
CA ARG A 212 -2.10 2.45 -6.83
C ARG A 212 -1.43 3.58 -7.59
N GLN A 213 -1.70 4.80 -7.18
CA GLN A 213 -1.10 6.01 -7.72
C GLN A 213 -0.99 7.06 -6.62
N ILE A 214 0.17 7.74 -6.61
CA ILE A 214 0.50 8.79 -5.65
C ILE A 214 1.08 9.95 -6.45
N THR A 215 0.73 11.20 -6.10
CA THR A 215 1.28 12.40 -6.73
C THR A 215 2.73 12.63 -6.31
N GLN A 216 3.41 13.58 -6.96
CA GLN A 216 4.86 13.77 -6.75
C GLN A 216 5.19 14.52 -5.44
N TYR A 217 6.21 14.04 -4.74
CA TYR A 217 7.02 14.69 -3.68
C TYR A 217 6.31 15.48 -2.57
N ALA A 218 6.81 16.69 -2.21
CA ALA A 218 6.52 17.42 -0.98
C ALA A 218 5.03 17.55 -0.62
N ASP A 219 4.15 17.53 -1.62
CA ASP A 219 2.70 17.53 -1.48
C ASP A 219 2.09 16.22 -2.02
N ALA A 220 2.71 15.08 -1.69
CA ALA A 220 2.21 13.80 -2.15
C ALA A 220 0.84 13.47 -1.56
N HIS A 221 -0.10 13.11 -2.44
CA HIS A 221 -1.43 12.62 -2.12
C HIS A 221 -1.69 11.29 -2.82
N SER A 222 -2.49 10.45 -2.23
CA SER A 222 -3.06 9.27 -2.89
C SER A 222 -4.09 9.70 -3.93
N VAL A 223 -4.21 8.95 -5.03
CA VAL A 223 -5.15 9.26 -6.12
C VAL A 223 -6.20 8.16 -6.22
N THR A 224 -7.48 8.52 -6.35
CA THR A 224 -8.58 7.56 -6.49
C THR A 224 -8.56 6.86 -7.84
N GLY A 225 -8.91 5.58 -7.85
CA GLY A 225 -9.01 4.73 -9.03
C GLY A 225 -7.81 3.84 -9.24
N GLU A 226 -7.97 2.92 -10.18
CA GLU A 226 -6.96 1.96 -10.60
C GLU A 226 -6.30 2.40 -11.90
N PRO A 227 -5.03 2.03 -12.15
CA PRO A 227 -4.40 2.28 -13.43
C PRO A 227 -5.19 1.57 -14.54
N GLN A 228 -5.23 2.18 -15.73
CA GLN A 228 -5.91 1.59 -16.87
C GLN A 228 -5.34 0.20 -17.19
N ALA A 229 -6.22 -0.73 -17.56
CA ALA A 229 -5.81 -2.06 -17.99
C ALA A 229 -5.02 -1.95 -19.31
N VAL A 230 -3.79 -2.42 -19.30
CA VAL A 230 -2.93 -2.54 -20.48
C VAL A 230 -2.78 -4.03 -20.79
N GLN A 231 -3.27 -4.46 -21.96
CA GLN A 231 -3.10 -5.84 -22.37
C GLN A 231 -1.61 -6.13 -22.60
N ASP A 232 -1.08 -7.05 -21.82
CA ASP A 232 0.32 -7.45 -21.89
C ASP A 232 0.59 -8.37 -23.10
N ASN A 233 1.88 -8.63 -23.34
CA ASN A 233 2.35 -9.55 -24.35
C ASN A 233 2.13 -11.00 -23.93
N VAL A 234 1.00 -11.58 -24.36
CA VAL A 234 0.63 -13.00 -24.05
C VAL A 234 1.72 -13.98 -24.48
N LYS A 235 2.47 -13.65 -25.54
CA LYS A 235 3.59 -14.45 -26.06
C LYS A 235 4.74 -14.48 -25.05
N TRP A 236 5.05 -13.33 -24.45
CA TRP A 236 6.08 -13.20 -23.43
C TRP A 236 5.74 -14.02 -22.18
N VAL A 237 4.54 -13.88 -21.63
CA VAL A 237 4.11 -14.62 -20.44
C VAL A 237 4.24 -16.14 -20.63
N LYS A 238 3.94 -16.65 -21.83
CA LYS A 238 4.16 -18.06 -22.18
C LYS A 238 5.65 -18.42 -22.29
N GLN A 239 6.46 -17.54 -22.88
CA GLN A 239 7.91 -17.75 -23.03
C GLN A 239 8.62 -17.71 -21.67
N ARG A 240 8.27 -16.76 -20.79
CA ARG A 240 8.81 -16.65 -19.43
C ARG A 240 8.77 -17.99 -18.71
N LYS A 241 7.64 -18.69 -18.76
CA LYS A 241 7.47 -20.00 -18.12
C LYS A 241 8.44 -21.06 -18.67
N GLN A 242 8.85 -20.94 -19.95
CA GLN A 242 9.80 -21.86 -20.58
C GLN A 242 11.27 -21.45 -20.34
N ILE A 243 11.52 -20.18 -20.07
CA ILE A 243 12.86 -19.64 -19.79
C ILE A 243 13.27 -19.97 -18.35
N LYS A 244 12.33 -20.05 -17.41
CA LYS A 244 12.60 -20.45 -16.03
C LYS A 244 13.10 -21.90 -16.01
N GLY A 245 14.39 -22.03 -15.92
CA GLY A 245 15.03 -23.32 -15.72
C GLY A 245 16.49 -23.12 -15.39
N VAL A 246 17.00 -23.86 -14.44
CA VAL A 246 18.39 -23.89 -13.98
C VAL A 246 19.39 -24.07 -15.14
N ASN A 247 18.93 -24.44 -16.33
CA ASN A 247 19.72 -24.77 -17.50
C ASN A 247 19.92 -23.62 -18.49
N LYS A 248 19.38 -22.42 -18.23
CA LYS A 248 19.60 -21.24 -19.10
C LYS A 248 20.25 -20.11 -18.34
N PRO A 249 21.39 -19.58 -18.80
CA PRO A 249 22.03 -18.45 -18.14
C PRO A 249 21.12 -17.22 -18.21
N LEU A 250 21.01 -16.50 -17.09
CA LEU A 250 20.38 -15.21 -17.00
C LEU A 250 21.47 -14.13 -17.08
N SER A 251 21.29 -13.16 -17.97
CA SER A 251 22.13 -11.98 -18.02
C SER A 251 21.27 -10.78 -17.65
N ILE A 252 21.57 -10.17 -16.48
CA ILE A 252 20.75 -9.13 -15.86
C ILE A 252 21.51 -7.81 -15.88
N LEU A 253 20.91 -6.78 -16.50
CA LEU A 253 21.37 -5.40 -16.41
C LEU A 253 20.72 -4.72 -15.23
N GLU A 254 21.50 -4.31 -14.23
CA GLU A 254 21.01 -3.49 -13.13
C GLU A 254 21.02 -2.02 -13.53
N ILE A 255 19.89 -1.33 -13.32
CA ILE A 255 19.69 0.06 -13.70
C ILE A 255 18.89 0.83 -12.64
N ALA A 256 19.33 2.03 -12.35
CA ALA A 256 18.52 3.00 -11.59
C ALA A 256 18.02 4.09 -12.53
N TYR A 257 16.79 4.51 -12.38
CA TYR A 257 16.17 5.52 -13.25
C TYR A 257 16.96 6.82 -13.32
N ASP A 258 17.53 7.27 -12.20
CA ASP A 258 18.32 8.51 -12.12
C ASP A 258 19.65 8.44 -12.90
N ASN A 259 20.12 7.24 -13.21
CA ASN A 259 21.40 7.01 -13.92
C ASN A 259 21.21 6.86 -15.44
N ILE A 260 20.00 6.97 -15.96
CA ILE A 260 19.71 6.84 -17.39
C ILE A 260 20.15 8.13 -18.11
N PRO A 261 21.13 8.08 -19.04
CA PRO A 261 21.67 9.26 -19.70
C PRO A 261 20.75 9.74 -20.84
N VAL A 262 19.54 10.14 -20.52
CA VAL A 262 18.60 10.71 -21.50
C VAL A 262 18.74 12.24 -21.47
N ASN A 263 19.12 12.80 -22.62
CA ASN A 263 19.31 14.25 -22.75
C ASN A 263 17.95 14.97 -22.93
N LYS A 264 17.14 14.96 -21.87
CA LYS A 264 15.83 15.62 -21.80
C LYS A 264 15.66 16.32 -20.46
N ALA A 265 14.94 17.43 -20.45
CA ALA A 265 14.60 18.16 -19.23
C ALA A 265 13.71 17.34 -18.28
N LYS A 266 12.88 16.42 -18.80
CA LYS A 266 12.04 15.50 -18.04
C LYS A 266 12.02 14.15 -18.73
N VAL A 267 12.54 13.12 -18.07
CA VAL A 267 12.54 11.73 -18.52
C VAL A 267 11.19 11.10 -18.15
N ASN A 268 10.63 10.28 -19.03
CA ASN A 268 9.41 9.52 -18.78
C ASN A 268 9.63 8.00 -18.97
N TYR A 269 8.65 7.19 -18.56
CA TYR A 269 8.73 5.73 -18.65
C TYR A 269 9.00 5.20 -20.06
N MET A 270 8.48 5.86 -21.11
CA MET A 270 8.74 5.44 -22.49
C MET A 270 10.14 5.79 -22.99
N ASP A 271 10.74 6.88 -22.47
CA ASP A 271 12.15 7.20 -22.74
C ASP A 271 13.08 6.17 -22.10
N ILE A 272 12.73 5.73 -20.87
CA ILE A 272 13.41 4.66 -20.14
C ILE A 272 13.34 3.35 -20.94
N ALA A 273 12.15 2.95 -21.37
CA ALA A 273 11.97 1.73 -22.16
C ALA A 273 12.80 1.74 -23.45
N ARG A 274 12.84 2.87 -24.15
CA ARG A 274 13.63 3.02 -25.37
C ARG A 274 15.12 2.87 -25.10
N TYR A 275 15.65 3.58 -24.10
CA TYR A 275 17.05 3.49 -23.72
C TYR A 275 17.46 2.06 -23.36
N ILE A 276 16.66 1.38 -22.51
CA ILE A 276 16.93 0.00 -22.10
C ILE A 276 16.92 -0.92 -23.33
N THR A 277 15.93 -0.77 -24.21
CA THR A 277 15.81 -1.62 -25.40
C THR A 277 17.02 -1.46 -26.34
N GLU A 278 17.45 -0.23 -26.58
CA GLU A 278 18.62 0.04 -27.41
C GLU A 278 19.89 -0.53 -26.79
N TYR A 279 20.11 -0.29 -25.49
CA TYR A 279 21.29 -0.77 -24.77
C TYR A 279 21.36 -2.30 -24.73
N VAL A 280 20.23 -2.96 -24.45
CA VAL A 280 20.14 -4.43 -24.36
C VAL A 280 20.39 -5.09 -25.73
N LYS A 281 19.92 -4.49 -26.85
CA LYS A 281 20.21 -5.00 -28.20
C LYS A 281 21.70 -5.05 -28.51
N ASP A 282 22.46 -4.08 -28.03
CA ASP A 282 23.88 -3.99 -28.29
C ASP A 282 24.70 -4.88 -27.36
N THR A 283 24.22 -5.14 -26.15
CA THR A 283 24.97 -5.82 -25.10
C THR A 283 24.53 -7.26 -24.83
N GLY A 284 23.34 -7.66 -25.28
CA GLY A 284 22.84 -9.03 -25.18
C GLY A 284 22.31 -9.44 -23.81
N TYR A 285 21.99 -8.49 -22.92
CA TYR A 285 21.28 -8.79 -21.69
C TYR A 285 19.87 -9.37 -21.98
N THR A 286 19.38 -10.23 -21.08
CA THR A 286 18.06 -10.86 -21.23
C THR A 286 17.03 -10.30 -20.26
N TYR A 287 17.49 -9.73 -19.15
CA TYR A 287 16.66 -9.10 -18.12
C TYR A 287 17.22 -7.74 -17.74
N VAL A 288 16.34 -6.88 -17.26
CA VAL A 288 16.68 -5.65 -16.55
C VAL A 288 16.20 -5.72 -15.12
N LEU A 289 17.08 -5.39 -14.17
CA LEU A 289 16.72 -5.20 -12.76
C LEU A 289 16.64 -3.70 -12.52
N ILE A 290 15.45 -3.22 -12.19
CA ILE A 290 15.15 -1.80 -12.03
C ILE A 290 15.14 -1.46 -10.54
N LYS A 291 15.99 -0.51 -10.13
CA LYS A 291 16.00 0.08 -8.79
C LYS A 291 15.12 1.34 -8.75
N GLY A 292 14.41 1.53 -7.64
CA GLY A 292 13.55 2.71 -7.43
C GLY A 292 12.26 2.66 -8.24
N SER A 293 11.72 1.45 -8.46
CA SER A 293 10.45 1.27 -9.18
C SER A 293 9.25 1.77 -8.38
N ASP A 294 9.34 1.69 -7.06
CA ASP A 294 8.33 2.12 -6.11
C ASP A 294 8.37 3.63 -5.83
N SER A 295 7.31 4.17 -5.27
CA SER A 295 7.24 5.59 -4.91
C SER A 295 8.09 5.89 -3.69
N ILE A 296 9.03 6.83 -3.84
CA ILE A 296 9.86 7.40 -2.79
C ILE A 296 9.53 8.89 -2.65
N PHE A 297 9.25 9.38 -1.43
CA PHE A 297 8.78 10.76 -1.22
C PHE A 297 9.88 11.79 -0.98
N GLU A 298 11.07 11.40 -0.55
CA GLU A 298 12.14 12.34 -0.29
C GLU A 298 13.31 12.23 -1.26
N LYS A 299 13.61 13.39 -1.88
CA LYS A 299 14.79 13.59 -2.71
C LYS A 299 16.08 13.88 -1.91
N THR A 300 15.97 13.99 -0.59
CA THR A 300 17.12 14.22 0.28
C THR A 300 17.86 12.91 0.46
N GLY A 301 18.98 12.78 -0.17
CA GLY A 301 19.92 11.69 -0.37
C GLY A 301 20.14 10.58 0.66
N TYR A 302 19.24 10.39 1.61
CA TYR A 302 19.36 9.45 2.71
C TYR A 302 18.08 8.69 3.06
N CYS A 303 17.01 8.79 2.28
CA CYS A 303 15.80 7.98 2.52
C CYS A 303 15.93 6.65 1.78
N TYR A 304 16.32 5.61 2.51
CA TYR A 304 16.41 4.25 2.02
C TYR A 304 15.10 3.50 2.39
N GLY A 305 14.06 3.63 1.60
CA GLY A 305 12.85 2.86 1.84
C GLY A 305 11.68 3.36 1.01
N ALA A 306 10.86 2.44 0.54
CA ALA A 306 9.64 2.77 -0.15
C ALA A 306 8.68 3.50 0.79
N SER A 307 7.97 4.47 0.25
CA SER A 307 6.87 5.15 0.95
C SER A 307 5.51 4.71 0.39
N GLY A 308 5.47 4.19 -0.84
CA GLY A 308 4.27 3.66 -1.49
C GLY A 308 4.53 2.30 -2.12
N TYR A 309 4.18 1.21 -1.42
CA TYR A 309 4.46 -0.17 -1.83
C TYR A 309 3.65 -0.66 -3.02
N TYR A 310 2.53 0.00 -3.32
CA TYR A 310 1.59 -0.39 -4.37
C TYR A 310 1.57 0.55 -5.57
N ALA A 311 2.38 1.62 -5.55
CA ALA A 311 2.44 2.62 -6.60
C ALA A 311 3.82 2.69 -7.23
N PRO A 312 3.95 2.63 -8.57
CA PRO A 312 5.19 2.95 -9.23
C PRO A 312 5.52 4.44 -9.08
N SER A 313 6.79 4.78 -9.22
CA SER A 313 7.28 6.15 -9.05
C SER A 313 6.56 7.11 -10.00
N SER A 314 5.84 8.09 -9.47
CA SER A 314 5.15 9.12 -10.25
C SER A 314 6.09 10.16 -10.88
N GLN A 315 7.38 10.10 -10.56
CA GLN A 315 8.40 10.98 -11.13
C GLN A 315 8.50 10.84 -12.66
N TYR A 316 8.27 9.64 -13.18
CA TYR A 316 8.48 9.29 -14.59
C TYR A 316 7.18 9.13 -15.38
N GLY A 317 6.03 9.29 -14.73
CA GLY A 317 4.71 9.18 -15.34
C GLY A 317 3.67 8.55 -14.44
N THR A 318 2.55 8.17 -15.01
CA THR A 318 1.45 7.51 -14.31
C THR A 318 1.73 6.01 -14.14
N ALA A 319 0.96 5.35 -13.28
CA ALA A 319 0.98 3.89 -13.15
C ALA A 319 0.59 3.19 -14.47
N THR A 320 -0.24 3.81 -15.30
CA THR A 320 -0.55 3.32 -16.66
C THR A 320 0.66 3.42 -17.60
N ASP A 321 1.43 4.52 -17.52
CA ASP A 321 2.65 4.67 -18.30
C ASP A 321 3.70 3.63 -17.91
N PHE A 322 3.78 3.28 -16.63
CA PHE A 322 4.64 2.18 -16.17
C PHE A 322 4.22 0.83 -16.80
N LYS A 323 2.92 0.50 -16.86
CA LYS A 323 2.42 -0.69 -17.57
C LYS A 323 2.82 -0.69 -19.06
N HIS A 324 2.79 0.46 -19.70
CA HIS A 324 3.24 0.59 -21.10
C HIS A 324 4.75 0.35 -21.24
N MET A 325 5.57 0.84 -20.30
CA MET A 325 7.01 0.56 -20.28
C MET A 325 7.28 -0.94 -20.18
N ILE A 326 6.65 -1.65 -19.23
CA ILE A 326 6.81 -3.10 -19.05
C ILE A 326 6.42 -3.84 -20.35
N LYS A 327 5.27 -3.52 -20.91
CA LYS A 327 4.81 -4.10 -22.19
C LYS A 327 5.81 -3.88 -23.33
N GLU A 328 6.40 -2.69 -23.42
CA GLU A 328 7.38 -2.38 -24.47
C GLU A 328 8.66 -3.21 -24.29
N LEU A 329 9.15 -3.37 -23.07
CA LEU A 329 10.29 -4.25 -22.78
C LEU A 329 9.98 -5.71 -23.14
N HIS A 330 8.83 -6.22 -22.79
CA HIS A 330 8.36 -7.57 -23.15
C HIS A 330 8.22 -7.77 -24.66
N ASN A 331 7.76 -6.74 -25.39
CA ASN A 331 7.69 -6.80 -26.84
C ASN A 331 9.07 -6.94 -27.51
N ASN A 332 10.10 -6.45 -26.83
CA ASN A 332 11.50 -6.56 -27.26
C ASN A 332 12.23 -7.78 -26.65
N GLY A 333 11.51 -8.67 -25.95
CA GLY A 333 12.05 -9.91 -25.40
C GLY A 333 12.91 -9.70 -24.16
N ILE A 334 12.70 -8.61 -23.43
CA ILE A 334 13.45 -8.22 -22.22
C ILE A 334 12.57 -8.46 -21.00
N GLY A 335 13.01 -9.33 -20.07
CA GLY A 335 12.36 -9.54 -18.79
C GLY A 335 12.64 -8.41 -17.79
N VAL A 336 11.71 -8.17 -16.87
CA VAL A 336 11.80 -7.09 -15.90
C VAL A 336 11.78 -7.64 -14.49
N ILE A 337 12.82 -7.31 -13.73
CA ILE A 337 12.95 -7.60 -12.30
C ILE A 337 12.90 -6.27 -11.56
N ILE A 338 12.17 -6.19 -10.47
CA ILE A 338 12.19 -5.02 -9.59
C ILE A 338 12.98 -5.31 -8.33
N ASP A 339 13.69 -4.29 -7.84
CA ASP A 339 14.29 -4.28 -6.52
C ASP A 339 13.21 -3.89 -5.51
N PHE A 340 12.86 -4.79 -4.58
CA PHE A 340 11.72 -4.60 -3.69
C PHE A 340 12.17 -4.71 -2.23
N ASN A 341 11.95 -3.62 -1.50
CA ASN A 341 12.39 -3.53 -0.11
C ASN A 341 11.28 -3.95 0.85
N VAL A 342 11.40 -5.14 1.42
CA VAL A 342 10.55 -5.65 2.49
C VAL A 342 11.26 -5.72 3.84
N ALA A 343 12.53 -5.30 3.91
CA ALA A 343 13.32 -5.33 5.14
C ALA A 343 12.99 -4.14 6.04
N TYR A 344 12.81 -2.97 5.45
CA TYR A 344 12.55 -1.73 6.18
C TYR A 344 11.82 -0.72 5.30
N PHE A 345 11.25 0.31 5.93
CA PHE A 345 10.58 1.43 5.26
C PHE A 345 11.05 2.78 5.81
N GLY A 346 10.85 3.83 5.02
CA GLY A 346 11.26 5.19 5.36
C GLY A 346 10.41 5.84 6.45
N ILE A 347 11.01 6.73 7.24
CA ILE A 347 10.35 7.51 8.29
C ILE A 347 9.75 8.80 7.68
N ASP A 348 8.86 8.69 6.70
CA ASP A 348 8.03 9.82 6.27
C ASP A 348 6.73 9.81 7.08
N ILE A 349 6.43 10.94 7.73
CA ILE A 349 5.25 11.07 8.59
C ILE A 349 3.92 10.82 7.85
N ARG A 350 3.89 11.01 6.54
CA ARG A 350 2.71 10.74 5.70
C ARG A 350 2.56 9.28 5.29
N SER A 351 3.64 8.49 5.42
CA SER A 351 3.67 7.07 5.06
C SER A 351 3.14 6.18 6.18
N ILE A 352 3.50 4.90 6.13
CA ILE A 352 3.06 3.86 7.08
C ILE A 352 3.74 3.95 8.47
N VAL A 353 4.77 4.79 8.65
CA VAL A 353 5.40 4.98 9.95
C VAL A 353 4.42 5.60 10.94
N ASN A 354 4.29 5.01 12.12
CA ASN A 354 3.35 5.48 13.16
C ASN A 354 1.96 5.81 12.56
N TYR A 355 1.44 4.89 11.76
CA TYR A 355 0.30 5.12 10.89
C TYR A 355 -0.95 5.55 11.66
N ASP A 356 -1.23 4.89 12.76
CA ASP A 356 -2.42 5.08 13.59
C ASP A 356 -2.11 5.41 15.06
N GLY A 357 -0.89 5.89 15.31
CA GLY A 357 -0.41 6.22 16.67
C GLY A 357 0.15 5.02 17.45
N GLY A 358 0.19 3.85 16.86
CA GLY A 358 0.72 2.61 17.43
C GLY A 358 1.72 1.90 16.50
N ASP A 359 2.16 0.72 16.94
CA ASP A 359 2.97 -0.21 16.18
C ASP A 359 2.12 -0.91 15.11
N CYS A 360 1.60 -0.17 14.12
CA CYS A 360 0.75 -0.74 13.07
C CYS A 360 1.57 -1.61 12.12
N TYR A 361 2.34 -1.02 11.21
CA TYR A 361 3.16 -1.75 10.22
C TYR A 361 4.56 -2.08 10.73
N GLY A 362 5.10 -1.31 11.64
CA GLY A 362 6.45 -1.46 12.16
C GLY A 362 6.54 -1.07 13.62
N TYR A 363 7.72 -1.17 14.20
CA TYR A 363 7.94 -0.90 15.60
C TYR A 363 8.13 0.59 15.89
N LEU A 364 7.41 1.16 16.88
CA LEU A 364 7.64 2.53 17.37
C LEU A 364 8.99 2.67 18.05
N LYS A 365 9.45 1.60 18.70
CA LYS A 365 10.81 1.48 19.23
C LYS A 365 11.50 0.41 18.42
N PRO A 366 12.43 0.76 17.54
CA PRO A 366 13.07 -0.21 16.68
C PRO A 366 13.69 -1.32 17.51
N ARG A 367 13.21 -2.55 17.32
CA ARG A 367 13.88 -3.73 17.89
C ARG A 367 15.16 -4.05 17.13
N ILE A 368 15.25 -3.57 15.87
CA ILE A 368 16.30 -3.91 14.94
C ILE A 368 16.72 -2.64 14.16
N ILE A 369 17.99 -2.32 14.21
CA ILE A 369 18.74 -1.37 13.39
C ILE A 369 18.05 -0.01 13.16
N GLU A 370 18.25 0.90 14.10
CA GLU A 370 18.44 2.28 13.68
C GLU A 370 19.85 2.38 13.09
N LYS A 371 19.96 2.44 11.79
CA LYS A 371 21.10 3.14 11.21
C LYS A 371 20.76 4.62 11.38
N PRO A 372 21.36 5.36 12.33
CA PRO A 372 20.94 6.73 12.69
C PRO A 372 21.03 7.71 11.50
N GLN A 373 21.70 7.31 10.42
CA GLN A 373 21.88 8.08 9.20
C GLN A 373 20.84 7.75 8.10
N MET A 374 20.00 6.74 8.28
CA MET A 374 19.11 6.25 7.22
C MET A 374 17.62 6.53 7.42
N ASN A 375 17.18 7.05 8.57
CA ASN A 375 15.77 7.32 8.84
C ASN A 375 14.81 6.20 8.40
N ILE A 376 15.08 4.96 8.85
CA ILE A 376 14.30 3.76 8.49
C ILE A 376 13.78 3.06 9.74
N THR A 377 12.70 2.29 9.58
CA THR A 377 12.19 1.35 10.58
C THR A 377 11.88 0.00 9.93
N THR A 378 11.89 -1.07 10.73
CA THR A 378 11.66 -2.44 10.24
C THR A 378 10.19 -2.83 10.36
N PHE A 379 9.76 -3.77 9.52
CA PHE A 379 8.42 -4.33 9.56
C PHE A 379 8.20 -5.25 10.78
N ALA A 380 6.97 -5.27 11.27
CA ALA A 380 6.52 -6.15 12.36
C ALA A 380 6.02 -7.49 11.77
N TYR A 381 6.94 -8.38 11.36
CA TYR A 381 6.62 -9.63 10.65
C TYR A 381 5.78 -10.62 11.47
N GLU A 382 5.76 -10.50 12.81
CA GLU A 382 4.91 -11.30 13.69
C GLU A 382 3.42 -11.02 13.48
N LYS A 383 3.07 -9.85 12.87
CA LYS A 383 1.68 -9.50 12.58
C LYS A 383 1.24 -10.11 11.24
N GLY A 384 0.16 -10.85 11.25
CA GLY A 384 -0.40 -11.43 10.03
C GLY A 384 -0.81 -10.37 9.01
N GLU A 385 -1.36 -9.24 9.47
CA GLU A 385 -1.74 -8.11 8.62
C GLU A 385 -0.55 -7.54 7.84
N VAL A 386 0.63 -7.46 8.49
CA VAL A 386 1.86 -6.98 7.85
C VAL A 386 2.36 -7.99 6.81
N ARG A 387 2.31 -9.28 7.10
CA ARG A 387 2.63 -10.33 6.11
C ARG A 387 1.67 -10.28 4.92
N SER A 388 0.36 -10.15 5.17
CA SER A 388 -0.63 -9.96 4.10
C SER A 388 -0.34 -8.71 3.28
N PHE A 389 0.01 -7.58 3.91
CA PHE A 389 0.39 -6.35 3.23
C PHE A 389 1.57 -6.54 2.28
N LEU A 390 2.67 -7.11 2.77
CA LEU A 390 3.91 -7.26 1.99
C LEU A 390 3.76 -8.28 0.86
N ILE A 391 3.18 -9.46 1.12
CA ILE A 391 2.98 -10.48 0.08
C ILE A 391 1.94 -9.99 -0.95
N SER A 392 0.91 -9.29 -0.51
CA SER A 392 -0.06 -8.70 -1.42
C SER A 392 0.53 -7.58 -2.30
N ALA A 393 1.49 -6.81 -1.80
CA ALA A 393 2.21 -5.85 -2.63
C ALA A 393 2.96 -6.57 -3.76
N ILE A 394 3.70 -7.64 -3.42
CA ILE A 394 4.37 -8.50 -4.40
C ILE A 394 3.36 -9.07 -5.40
N ALA A 395 2.24 -9.61 -4.91
CA ALA A 395 1.17 -10.14 -5.76
C ALA A 395 0.67 -9.11 -6.77
N MET A 396 0.43 -7.88 -6.32
CA MET A 396 -0.02 -6.79 -7.17
C MET A 396 0.99 -6.45 -8.27
N TRP A 397 2.29 -6.37 -7.95
CA TRP A 397 3.33 -6.13 -8.96
C TRP A 397 3.39 -7.24 -9.99
N LEU A 398 3.20 -8.50 -9.57
CA LEU A 398 3.15 -9.66 -10.47
C LEU A 398 1.88 -9.69 -11.33
N ASP A 399 0.72 -9.38 -10.76
CA ASP A 399 -0.58 -9.49 -11.44
C ASP A 399 -0.90 -8.30 -12.33
N GLU A 400 -0.63 -7.10 -11.82
CA GLU A 400 -1.03 -5.85 -12.48
C GLU A 400 0.01 -5.35 -13.49
N TYR A 401 1.30 -5.53 -13.18
CA TYR A 401 2.39 -5.05 -14.02
C TYR A 401 3.12 -6.17 -14.77
N ASN A 402 2.80 -7.44 -14.48
CA ASN A 402 3.40 -8.63 -15.13
C ASN A 402 4.93 -8.66 -15.04
N ILE A 403 5.52 -8.16 -13.95
CA ILE A 403 6.98 -8.25 -13.76
C ILE A 403 7.44 -9.71 -13.68
N ASP A 404 8.70 -9.95 -14.06
CA ASP A 404 9.25 -11.30 -14.26
C ASP A 404 10.08 -11.78 -13.09
N GLY A 405 10.40 -10.90 -12.16
CA GLY A 405 11.14 -11.28 -10.97
C GLY A 405 11.18 -10.19 -9.91
N ILE A 406 11.51 -10.61 -8.71
CA ILE A 406 11.64 -9.74 -7.53
C ILE A 406 12.99 -10.02 -6.89
N LYS A 407 13.78 -8.97 -6.70
CA LYS A 407 14.97 -8.99 -5.86
C LYS A 407 14.60 -8.41 -4.49
N ILE A 408 14.84 -9.15 -3.43
CA ILE A 408 14.64 -8.70 -2.04
C ILE A 408 15.92 -8.04 -1.54
N THR A 409 15.83 -6.74 -1.26
CA THR A 409 16.94 -5.92 -0.77
C THR A 409 17.28 -6.25 0.68
N ASP A 410 18.58 -6.24 1.01
CA ASP A 410 19.13 -6.36 2.37
C ASP A 410 18.55 -7.55 3.18
N THR A 411 18.42 -8.71 2.58
CA THR A 411 17.84 -9.90 3.21
C THR A 411 18.55 -10.26 4.53
N ALA A 412 19.86 -10.06 4.63
CA ALA A 412 20.61 -10.31 5.85
C ALA A 412 20.10 -9.51 7.06
N THR A 413 19.64 -8.28 6.84
CA THR A 413 19.08 -7.42 7.92
C THR A 413 17.76 -7.96 8.46
N MET A 414 17.07 -8.77 7.68
CA MET A 414 15.83 -9.43 8.10
C MET A 414 16.09 -10.68 8.93
N LEU A 415 17.14 -11.45 8.57
CA LEU A 415 17.41 -12.76 9.14
C LEU A 415 17.93 -12.71 10.58
N TYR A 416 18.63 -11.63 10.96
CA TYR A 416 19.31 -11.58 12.25
C TYR A 416 18.86 -10.41 13.12
N LEU A 417 18.51 -10.71 14.38
CA LEU A 417 18.09 -9.74 15.38
C LEU A 417 19.23 -8.81 15.83
N ASP A 418 20.47 -9.24 15.72
CA ASP A 418 21.69 -8.53 16.10
C ASP A 418 22.41 -7.85 14.93
N TYR A 419 21.89 -7.96 13.71
CA TYR A 419 22.55 -7.41 12.53
C TYR A 419 22.80 -5.91 12.67
N GLY A 420 24.09 -5.51 12.64
CA GLY A 420 24.52 -4.12 12.77
C GLY A 420 24.35 -3.50 14.15
N LYS A 421 24.11 -4.30 15.23
CA LYS A 421 23.93 -3.86 16.61
C LYS A 421 25.11 -4.24 17.49
N ASN A 422 25.27 -3.47 18.57
CA ASN A 422 26.22 -3.80 19.63
C ASN A 422 25.63 -4.85 20.60
N PRO A 423 26.50 -5.57 21.34
CA PRO A 423 26.05 -6.45 22.42
C PRO A 423 25.16 -5.70 23.42
N GLY A 424 23.99 -6.26 23.69
CA GLY A 424 23.01 -5.67 24.61
C GLY A 424 21.98 -4.71 23.98
N GLU A 425 22.10 -4.41 22.67
CA GLU A 425 21.13 -3.58 21.94
C GLU A 425 20.02 -4.39 21.24
N TRP A 426 20.05 -5.70 21.38
CA TRP A 426 19.06 -6.60 20.80
C TRP A 426 18.59 -7.64 21.81
N THR A 427 17.43 -8.25 21.55
CA THR A 427 16.85 -9.29 22.41
C THR A 427 16.87 -10.62 21.65
N PRO A 428 17.41 -11.70 22.24
CA PRO A 428 17.38 -13.03 21.64
C PRO A 428 15.95 -13.50 21.34
N ASN A 429 15.82 -14.39 20.36
CA ASN A 429 14.58 -15.09 20.06
C ASN A 429 14.19 -16.04 21.21
N MET A 430 13.02 -16.68 21.11
CA MET A 430 12.49 -17.57 22.15
C MET A 430 13.39 -18.80 22.45
N TYR A 431 14.33 -19.12 21.58
CA TYR A 431 15.30 -20.21 21.75
C TYR A 431 16.67 -19.72 22.21
N GLY A 432 16.84 -18.41 22.43
CA GLY A 432 18.11 -17.79 22.85
C GLY A 432 19.07 -17.48 21.68
N GLY A 433 18.68 -17.70 20.45
CA GLY A 433 19.44 -17.38 19.23
C GLY A 433 19.24 -15.94 18.77
N ASN A 434 19.97 -15.58 17.71
CA ASN A 434 19.91 -14.25 17.07
C ASN A 434 19.10 -14.26 15.78
N GLU A 435 18.54 -15.39 15.36
CA GLU A 435 17.70 -15.49 14.18
C GLU A 435 16.35 -14.78 14.41
N ASN A 436 15.89 -14.02 13.42
CA ASN A 436 14.57 -13.41 13.41
C ASN A 436 13.56 -14.41 12.82
N LEU A 437 12.96 -15.22 13.66
CA LEU A 437 12.09 -16.33 13.26
C LEU A 437 10.86 -15.84 12.46
N ASP A 438 10.27 -14.71 12.82
CA ASP A 438 9.10 -14.15 12.15
C ASP A 438 9.43 -13.67 10.72
N ALA A 439 10.61 -13.07 10.53
CA ALA A 439 11.07 -12.66 9.21
C ALA A 439 11.45 -13.86 8.32
N ILE A 440 12.06 -14.89 8.91
CA ILE A 440 12.38 -16.15 8.21
C ILE A 440 11.09 -16.80 7.71
N GLU A 441 10.08 -16.92 8.57
CA GLU A 441 8.78 -17.46 8.20
C GLU A 441 8.10 -16.64 7.09
N PHE A 442 8.15 -15.31 7.19
CA PHE A 442 7.66 -14.42 6.13
C PHE A 442 8.36 -14.67 4.79
N ILE A 443 9.70 -14.78 4.78
CA ILE A 443 10.47 -15.05 3.55
C ILE A 443 10.08 -16.39 2.92
N LYS A 444 9.97 -17.44 3.73
CA LYS A 444 9.52 -18.76 3.26
C LYS A 444 8.11 -18.70 2.67
N GLN A 445 7.17 -18.05 3.36
CA GLN A 445 5.79 -17.86 2.92
C GLN A 445 5.71 -17.07 1.61
N MET A 446 6.50 -16.02 1.47
CA MET A 446 6.60 -15.20 0.25
C MET A 446 7.10 -16.03 -0.94
N ASN A 447 8.21 -16.76 -0.78
CA ASN A 447 8.77 -17.60 -1.84
C ASN A 447 7.83 -18.74 -2.22
N GLU A 448 7.17 -19.36 -1.24
CA GLU A 448 6.16 -20.38 -1.50
C GLU A 448 5.00 -19.84 -2.33
N TYR A 449 4.50 -18.62 -2.00
CA TYR A 449 3.46 -17.95 -2.77
C TYR A 449 3.88 -17.74 -4.23
N VAL A 450 5.07 -17.18 -4.45
CA VAL A 450 5.58 -16.92 -5.82
C VAL A 450 5.75 -18.23 -6.60
N HIS A 451 6.29 -19.28 -5.98
CA HIS A 451 6.51 -20.57 -6.65
C HIS A 451 5.20 -21.33 -6.96
N LYS A 452 4.19 -21.25 -6.09
CA LYS A 452 2.87 -21.87 -6.32
C LYS A 452 2.16 -21.28 -7.54
N ARG A 453 2.47 -20.05 -7.95
CA ARG A 453 1.92 -19.46 -9.19
C ARG A 453 2.36 -20.25 -10.43
N ASN A 454 3.55 -20.83 -10.40
CA ASN A 454 4.13 -21.62 -11.49
C ASN A 454 4.07 -20.90 -12.86
N ASP A 455 4.33 -19.59 -12.89
CA ASP A 455 4.23 -18.73 -14.07
C ASP A 455 5.60 -18.24 -14.59
N GLY A 456 6.69 -18.73 -14.01
CA GLY A 456 8.06 -18.45 -14.45
C GLY A 456 8.69 -17.19 -13.81
N VAL A 457 8.04 -16.58 -12.82
CA VAL A 457 8.61 -15.50 -12.01
C VAL A 457 9.77 -16.03 -11.18
N ILE A 458 10.82 -15.22 -11.02
CA ILE A 458 12.02 -15.56 -10.24
C ILE A 458 12.13 -14.68 -8.99
N THR A 459 12.73 -15.25 -7.93
CA THR A 459 13.06 -14.52 -6.72
C THR A 459 14.57 -14.51 -6.48
N ILE A 460 15.11 -13.36 -6.09
CA ILE A 460 16.55 -13.14 -5.88
C ILE A 460 16.76 -12.56 -4.49
N ALA A 461 17.66 -13.16 -3.70
CA ALA A 461 18.09 -12.63 -2.42
C ALA A 461 19.32 -11.74 -2.58
N ASP A 462 19.26 -10.52 -2.01
CA ASP A 462 20.44 -9.71 -1.70
C ASP A 462 20.88 -10.05 -0.27
N GLU A 463 21.59 -11.17 -0.14
CA GLU A 463 21.96 -11.76 1.14
C GLU A 463 23.49 -11.90 1.21
N LYS A 464 24.12 -11.21 2.16
CA LYS A 464 25.56 -11.06 2.31
C LYS A 464 26.14 -11.76 3.55
N SER A 465 25.29 -12.44 4.32
CA SER A 465 25.72 -13.19 5.50
C SER A 465 26.12 -14.63 5.15
N LEU A 466 26.50 -15.37 6.16
CA LEU A 466 26.81 -16.79 6.06
C LEU A 466 25.58 -17.69 6.24
N TRP A 467 24.38 -17.18 5.97
CA TRP A 467 23.17 -17.99 6.05
C TRP A 467 23.24 -19.18 5.06
N SER A 468 23.04 -20.40 5.58
CA SER A 468 22.99 -21.60 4.75
C SER A 468 21.66 -21.70 4.03
N ASP A 469 21.64 -22.34 2.84
CA ASP A 469 20.41 -22.66 2.10
C ASP A 469 19.49 -21.46 1.84
N VAL A 470 20.07 -20.31 1.43
CA VAL A 470 19.30 -19.13 0.98
C VAL A 470 18.43 -19.48 -0.24
N THR A 471 19.03 -20.22 -1.18
CA THR A 471 18.32 -20.68 -2.37
C THR A 471 17.57 -21.98 -2.09
N ARG A 472 16.56 -22.25 -2.93
CA ARG A 472 15.70 -23.39 -2.81
C ARG A 472 16.50 -24.71 -2.80
N ASN A 473 16.33 -25.46 -1.72
CA ASN A 473 16.89 -26.79 -1.54
C ASN A 473 15.74 -27.75 -1.21
N ASN A 474 15.46 -28.71 -2.12
CA ASN A 474 14.36 -29.66 -1.93
C ASN A 474 14.64 -30.68 -0.81
N ASP A 475 15.90 -30.86 -0.43
CA ASP A 475 16.34 -31.79 0.62
C ASP A 475 16.39 -31.11 2.01
N ASN A 476 16.17 -29.80 2.07
CA ASN A 476 16.19 -29.03 3.31
C ASN A 476 14.95 -28.10 3.41
N GLU A 477 14.04 -28.46 4.33
CA GLU A 477 12.84 -27.65 4.64
C GLU A 477 13.18 -26.29 5.28
N ASP A 478 14.41 -26.13 5.79
CA ASP A 478 14.87 -24.87 6.39
C ASP A 478 15.38 -23.87 5.36
N SER A 479 15.49 -24.24 4.08
CA SER A 479 15.88 -23.32 3.03
C SER A 479 14.92 -22.11 2.94
N LEU A 480 15.45 -20.91 2.64
CA LEU A 480 14.64 -19.71 2.48
C LEU A 480 13.82 -19.70 1.19
N GLY A 481 14.17 -20.55 0.23
CA GLY A 481 13.38 -20.84 -0.96
C GLY A 481 13.59 -19.86 -2.13
N PHE A 482 14.59 -19.00 -2.13
CA PHE A 482 14.88 -18.15 -3.29
C PHE A 482 15.37 -18.96 -4.50
N ASP A 483 15.10 -18.46 -5.72
CA ASP A 483 15.66 -19.06 -6.95
C ASP A 483 17.16 -18.74 -7.10
N TYR A 484 17.57 -17.52 -6.69
CA TYR A 484 18.96 -17.03 -6.81
C TYR A 484 19.38 -16.22 -5.58
N LYS A 485 20.69 -16.18 -5.34
CA LYS A 485 21.36 -15.30 -4.37
C LYS A 485 22.40 -14.46 -5.12
N LEU A 486 22.51 -13.18 -4.78
CA LEU A 486 23.64 -12.36 -5.23
C LEU A 486 24.92 -12.81 -4.52
N ASN A 487 26.00 -12.92 -5.26
CA ASN A 487 27.32 -13.21 -4.73
C ASN A 487 28.24 -11.99 -4.93
N ASP A 488 28.14 -11.03 -4.00
CA ASP A 488 28.92 -9.80 -4.06
C ASP A 488 30.42 -10.07 -3.85
N GLY A 489 30.78 -11.06 -3.02
CA GLY A 489 32.15 -11.46 -2.80
C GLY A 489 32.85 -11.88 -4.10
N PHE A 490 32.16 -12.71 -4.89
CA PHE A 490 32.69 -13.07 -6.22
C PHE A 490 32.85 -11.84 -7.12
N ASN A 491 31.90 -10.93 -7.14
CA ASN A 491 31.98 -9.73 -7.96
C ASN A 491 33.19 -8.86 -7.57
N GLU A 492 33.38 -8.61 -6.27
CA GLU A 492 34.49 -7.80 -5.76
C GLU A 492 35.83 -8.43 -6.11
N GLU A 493 36.03 -9.71 -5.81
CA GLU A 493 37.27 -10.43 -6.09
C GLU A 493 37.54 -10.57 -7.60
N PHE A 494 36.49 -10.79 -8.40
CA PHE A 494 36.65 -10.83 -9.86
C PHE A 494 37.04 -9.48 -10.43
N PHE A 495 36.47 -8.37 -9.99
CA PHE A 495 36.87 -7.04 -10.43
C PHE A 495 38.30 -6.70 -10.02
N GLU A 496 38.70 -7.02 -8.80
CA GLU A 496 40.08 -6.85 -8.37
C GLU A 496 41.05 -7.71 -9.20
N PHE A 497 40.67 -8.94 -9.51
CA PHE A 497 41.45 -9.82 -10.39
C PHE A 497 41.60 -9.21 -11.81
N VAL A 498 40.55 -8.69 -12.39
CA VAL A 498 40.58 -8.12 -13.74
C VAL A 498 41.38 -6.82 -13.79
N LYS A 499 41.36 -5.98 -12.75
CA LYS A 499 42.13 -4.75 -12.63
C LYS A 499 43.64 -4.99 -12.51
N GLN A 500 44.06 -6.15 -11.97
CA GLN A 500 45.46 -6.47 -11.82
C GLN A 500 46.17 -6.65 -13.16
N ASP A 501 47.44 -6.26 -13.21
CA ASP A 501 48.32 -6.61 -14.32
C ASP A 501 48.31 -8.14 -14.55
N PRO A 502 48.16 -8.62 -15.79
CA PRO A 502 48.10 -10.05 -16.11
C PRO A 502 49.21 -10.90 -15.49
N LEU A 503 50.40 -10.32 -15.30
CA LEU A 503 51.54 -10.99 -14.68
C LEU A 503 51.28 -11.40 -13.21
N PHE A 504 50.46 -10.64 -12.50
CA PHE A 504 50.19 -10.87 -11.07
C PHE A 504 48.88 -11.63 -10.81
N ARG A 505 48.03 -11.83 -11.82
CA ARG A 505 46.72 -12.48 -11.67
C ARG A 505 46.78 -13.91 -11.13
N LYS A 506 47.88 -14.63 -11.43
CA LYS A 506 48.09 -15.99 -10.92
C LYS A 506 48.02 -16.07 -9.39
N GLY A 507 48.50 -15.04 -8.68
CA GLY A 507 48.48 -14.98 -7.22
C GLY A 507 47.06 -14.77 -6.62
N MET A 508 46.11 -14.29 -7.42
CA MET A 508 44.73 -14.00 -6.96
C MET A 508 43.72 -15.09 -7.37
N TYR A 509 44.11 -16.09 -8.16
CA TYR A 509 43.21 -17.08 -8.70
C TYR A 509 42.42 -17.83 -7.62
N ASN A 510 43.10 -18.19 -6.53
CA ASN A 510 42.43 -18.91 -5.42
C ASN A 510 41.35 -18.06 -4.72
N ARG A 511 41.47 -16.74 -4.69
CA ARG A 511 40.45 -15.85 -4.10
C ARG A 511 39.18 -15.88 -4.94
N VAL A 512 39.30 -15.72 -6.26
CA VAL A 512 38.16 -15.76 -7.18
C VAL A 512 37.48 -17.12 -7.15
N THR A 513 38.25 -18.24 -7.12
CA THR A 513 37.66 -19.58 -7.07
C THR A 513 37.04 -19.91 -5.73
N TYR A 514 37.54 -19.35 -4.62
CA TYR A 514 36.94 -19.50 -3.31
C TYR A 514 35.52 -18.92 -3.30
N GLU A 515 35.36 -17.68 -3.75
CA GLU A 515 34.05 -16.99 -3.82
C GLU A 515 33.06 -17.62 -4.83
N MET A 516 33.55 -18.47 -5.74
CA MET A 516 32.65 -19.26 -6.62
C MET A 516 32.05 -20.49 -5.92
N LEU A 517 32.70 -20.95 -4.86
CA LEU A 517 32.33 -22.20 -4.17
C LEU A 517 31.54 -21.93 -2.88
N TYR A 518 31.72 -20.77 -2.30
CA TYR A 518 31.12 -20.35 -1.03
C TYR A 518 30.37 -19.02 -1.17
#